data_fbfdb1350f41e7b099f7a6b1feb02ec8
#
_entry.id   fbfdb1350f41e7b099f7a6b1feb02ec8
#
_cell.length_a   1.000
_cell.length_b   1.000
_cell.length_c   1.000
_cell.angle_alpha   90.00
_cell.angle_beta   90.00
_cell.angle_gamma   90.00
#
_symmetry.space_group_name_H-M   'P 1'
#
loop_
_entity.id
_entity.type
_entity.pdbx_description
1 polymer ?
#
loop_
_entity_poly.entity_id
_entity_poly.type
_entity_poly.pdbx_seq_one_letter_code
_entity_poly.pdbx_strand_id
1 'polypeptide(L)'
;MNCIIVDDEPLAREAMKLLIEEAECLQLVGSFNSAATASDFMEQHVVDLVFLDIQMPGITGIEFARTISKRTLVIFTTAYTEYALDSYEVDAIDYLIKPVEAERF
;
A
#
# COMPACT_ATOMS: atom_id res chain seq x y z
N MET A 1 -7.95 -9.70 7.87
CA MET A 1 -7.56 -9.30 6.50
C MET A 1 -6.08 -9.52 6.27
N ASN A 2 -5.75 -10.20 5.20
CA ASN A 2 -4.35 -10.33 4.78
C ASN A 2 -3.93 -9.05 4.06
N CYS A 3 -2.84 -8.44 4.50
CA CYS A 3 -2.36 -7.21 3.87
C CYS A 3 -0.89 -7.30 3.51
N ILE A 4 -0.49 -6.47 2.55
CA ILE A 4 0.91 -6.30 2.16
C ILE A 4 1.26 -4.81 2.15
N ILE A 5 2.56 -4.55 2.19
CA ILE A 5 3.12 -3.21 2.06
C ILE A 5 3.96 -3.18 0.79
N VAL A 6 3.78 -2.15 -0.03
CA VAL A 6 4.59 -1.92 -1.23
C VAL A 6 5.16 -0.50 -1.16
N ASP A 7 6.44 -0.38 -0.88
CA ASP A 7 7.11 0.90 -0.70
C ASP A 7 8.61 0.70 -0.91
N ASP A 8 9.26 1.56 -1.67
CA ASP A 8 10.69 1.45 -1.95
C ASP A 8 11.58 1.92 -0.80
N GLU A 9 11.02 2.61 0.20
CA GLU A 9 11.78 3.12 1.34
C GLU A 9 11.73 2.14 2.52
N PRO A 10 12.90 1.61 2.96
CA PRO A 10 12.92 0.65 4.07
C PRO A 10 12.33 1.17 5.37
N LEU A 11 12.60 2.44 5.70
CA LEU A 11 12.07 3.03 6.93
C LEU A 11 10.55 3.17 6.89
N ALA A 12 10.00 3.48 5.74
CA ALA A 12 8.54 3.57 5.57
C ALA A 12 7.89 2.20 5.74
N ARG A 13 8.50 1.14 5.19
CA ARG A 13 7.99 -0.22 5.37
C ARG A 13 8.01 -0.64 6.85
N GLU A 14 9.09 -0.33 7.58
CA GLU A 14 9.17 -0.64 9.00
C GLU A 14 8.12 0.10 9.81
N ALA A 15 7.89 1.38 9.53
CA ALA A 15 6.88 2.17 10.22
C ALA A 15 5.48 1.58 10.00
N MET A 16 5.14 1.22 8.77
CA MET A 16 3.85 0.61 8.47
C MET A 16 3.69 -0.76 9.11
N LYS A 17 4.77 -1.54 9.13
CA LYS A 17 4.76 -2.85 9.78
C LYS A 17 4.39 -2.75 11.25
N LEU A 18 4.97 -1.80 11.97
CA LEU A 18 4.66 -1.59 13.38
C LEU A 18 3.20 -1.22 13.60
N LEU A 19 2.65 -0.35 12.75
CA LEU A 19 1.24 0.04 12.83
C LEU A 19 0.31 -1.15 12.55
N ILE A 20 0.63 -1.96 11.56
CA ILE A 20 -0.16 -3.12 11.19
C ILE A 20 -0.15 -4.16 12.32
N GLU A 21 0.99 -4.36 12.96
CA GLU A 21 1.12 -5.31 14.08
C GLU A 21 0.23 -4.94 15.27
N GLU A 22 -0.06 -3.66 15.45
CA GLU A 22 -0.95 -3.19 16.51
C GLU A 22 -2.43 -3.34 16.15
N ALA A 23 -2.75 -3.56 14.89
CA ALA A 23 -4.14 -3.67 14.44
C ALA A 23 -4.56 -5.13 14.42
N GLU A 24 -5.46 -5.51 15.32
CA GLU A 24 -5.89 -6.89 15.49
C GLU A 24 -6.57 -7.51 14.27
N CYS A 25 -7.20 -6.68 13.44
CA CYS A 25 -7.92 -7.16 12.26
C CYS A 25 -7.03 -7.36 11.05
N LEU A 26 -5.75 -6.99 11.12
CA LEU A 26 -4.82 -7.06 10.00
C LEU A 26 -3.73 -8.10 10.26
N GLN A 27 -3.38 -8.82 9.20
CA GLN A 27 -2.26 -9.76 9.23
C GLN A 27 -1.32 -9.42 8.07
N LEU A 28 -0.11 -8.98 8.39
CA LEU A 28 0.89 -8.66 7.37
C LEU A 28 1.47 -9.96 6.81
N VAL A 29 1.27 -10.20 5.51
CA VAL A 29 1.74 -11.40 4.83
C VAL A 29 2.90 -11.14 3.89
N GLY A 30 3.26 -9.89 3.64
CA GLY A 30 4.40 -9.57 2.81
C GLY A 30 4.72 -8.07 2.83
N SER A 31 5.99 -7.75 2.58
CA SER A 31 6.49 -6.39 2.49
C SER A 31 7.45 -6.33 1.31
N PHE A 32 7.20 -5.43 0.36
CA PHE A 32 7.89 -5.42 -0.92
C PHE A 32 8.44 -4.03 -1.23
N ASN A 33 9.58 -4.01 -1.90
CA ASN A 33 10.23 -2.77 -2.31
C ASN A 33 9.94 -2.37 -3.76
N SER A 34 9.14 -3.16 -4.46
CA SER A 34 8.79 -2.85 -5.86
C SER A 34 7.44 -3.44 -6.23
N ALA A 35 6.83 -2.86 -7.25
CA ALA A 35 5.57 -3.36 -7.80
C ALA A 35 5.73 -4.77 -8.40
N ALA A 36 6.87 -5.03 -9.02
CA ALA A 36 7.12 -6.32 -9.67
C ALA A 36 7.09 -7.48 -8.68
N THR A 37 7.79 -7.35 -7.55
CA THR A 37 7.81 -8.40 -6.53
C THR A 37 6.45 -8.55 -5.85
N ALA A 38 5.76 -7.45 -5.63
CA ALA A 38 4.40 -7.48 -5.06
C ALA A 38 3.42 -8.17 -6.01
N SER A 39 3.51 -7.87 -7.30
CA SER A 39 2.64 -8.47 -8.32
C SER A 39 2.81 -9.99 -8.37
N ASP A 40 4.05 -10.47 -8.34
CA ASP A 40 4.34 -11.91 -8.33
C ASP A 40 3.72 -12.59 -7.12
N PHE A 41 3.83 -11.97 -5.96
CA PHE A 41 3.24 -12.49 -4.73
C PHE A 41 1.71 -12.55 -4.84
N MET A 42 1.10 -11.50 -5.35
CA MET A 42 -0.37 -11.40 -5.45
C MET A 42 -0.98 -12.38 -6.44
N GLU A 43 -0.19 -12.88 -7.40
CA GLU A 43 -0.65 -13.91 -8.33
C GLU A 43 -0.83 -15.26 -7.65
N GLN A 44 -0.13 -15.50 -6.55
CA GLN A 44 -0.11 -16.78 -5.87
C GLN A 44 -0.77 -16.77 -4.49
N HIS A 45 -1.12 -15.60 -3.97
CA HIS A 45 -1.68 -15.45 -2.63
C HIS A 45 -2.86 -14.51 -2.63
N VAL A 46 -3.83 -14.79 -1.77
CA VAL A 46 -4.97 -13.89 -1.60
C VAL A 46 -4.54 -12.72 -0.72
N VAL A 47 -4.66 -11.51 -1.26
CA VAL A 47 -4.35 -10.26 -0.56
C VAL A 47 -5.63 -9.42 -0.51
N ASP A 48 -6.04 -9.06 0.70
CA ASP A 48 -7.27 -8.29 0.91
C ASP A 48 -7.03 -6.78 0.87
N LEU A 49 -5.83 -6.35 1.28
CA LEU A 49 -5.52 -4.93 1.44
C LEU A 49 -4.05 -4.67 1.09
N VAL A 50 -3.80 -3.60 0.32
CA VAL A 50 -2.46 -3.15 -0.04
C VAL A 50 -2.22 -1.74 0.48
N PHE A 51 -1.16 -1.56 1.28
CA PHE A 51 -0.65 -0.24 1.62
C PHE A 51 0.42 0.10 0.58
N LEU A 52 0.12 1.02 -0.30
CA LEU A 52 0.87 1.24 -1.53
C LEU A 52 1.43 2.66 -1.61
N ASP A 53 2.76 2.76 -1.74
CA ASP A 53 3.42 4.04 -1.97
C ASP A 53 3.11 4.52 -3.39
N ILE A 54 2.80 5.80 -3.54
CA ILE A 54 2.51 6.38 -4.84
C ILE A 54 3.78 6.55 -5.66
N GLN A 55 4.86 7.03 -5.03
CA GLN A 55 6.12 7.27 -5.75
C GLN A 55 7.09 6.11 -5.57
N MET A 56 7.27 5.35 -6.62
CA MET A 56 8.24 4.24 -6.69
C MET A 56 8.99 4.29 -8.02
N PRO A 57 10.26 3.83 -8.05
CA PRO A 57 10.99 3.74 -9.30
C PRO A 57 10.31 2.82 -10.32
N GLY A 58 10.28 3.24 -11.57
CA GLY A 58 9.72 2.45 -12.66
C GLY A 58 8.23 2.73 -12.87
N ILE A 59 7.38 2.08 -12.09
CA ILE A 59 5.94 2.27 -12.17
C ILE A 59 5.46 3.01 -10.92
N THR A 60 4.56 3.98 -11.08
CA THR A 60 3.99 4.68 -9.94
C THR A 60 2.99 3.78 -9.21
N GLY A 61 2.73 4.10 -7.93
CA GLY A 61 1.72 3.38 -7.17
C GLY A 61 0.35 3.45 -7.81
N ILE A 62 -0.01 4.60 -8.40
CA ILE A 62 -1.30 4.77 -9.07
C ILE A 62 -1.40 3.84 -10.28
N GLU A 63 -0.36 3.77 -11.09
CA GLU A 63 -0.33 2.87 -12.24
C GLU A 63 -0.43 1.41 -11.82
N PHE A 64 0.28 1.03 -10.77
CA PHE A 64 0.22 -0.32 -10.23
C PHE A 64 -1.17 -0.65 -9.70
N ALA A 65 -1.80 0.29 -9.00
CA ALA A 65 -3.14 0.10 -8.44
C ALA A 65 -4.17 -0.23 -9.52
N ARG A 66 -4.01 0.32 -10.72
CA ARG A 66 -4.91 0.05 -11.84
C ARG A 66 -4.84 -1.40 -12.32
N THR A 67 -3.75 -2.11 -12.01
CA THR A 67 -3.57 -3.52 -12.38
C THR A 67 -4.07 -4.48 -11.31
N ILE A 68 -4.35 -3.97 -10.11
CA ILE A 68 -4.79 -4.80 -8.99
C ILE A 68 -6.27 -5.15 -9.14
N SER A 69 -6.61 -6.40 -8.78
CA SER A 69 -8.00 -6.85 -8.78
C SER A 69 -8.87 -5.95 -7.89
N LYS A 70 -10.10 -5.67 -8.33
CA LYS A 70 -11.06 -4.86 -7.55
C LYS A 70 -11.45 -5.51 -6.24
N ARG A 71 -11.14 -6.78 -6.04
CA ARG A 71 -11.38 -7.47 -4.76
C ARG A 71 -10.38 -7.06 -3.69
N THR A 72 -9.24 -6.51 -4.10
CA THR A 72 -8.20 -6.04 -3.18
C THR A 72 -8.40 -4.55 -2.92
N LEU A 73 -8.51 -4.18 -1.66
CA LEU A 73 -8.62 -2.77 -1.27
C LEU A 73 -7.23 -2.13 -1.30
N VAL A 74 -7.18 -0.86 -1.66
CA VAL A 74 -5.92 -0.12 -1.75
C VAL A 74 -5.98 1.11 -0.86
N ILE A 75 -4.95 1.27 -0.02
CA ILE A 75 -4.73 2.50 0.74
C ILE A 75 -3.39 3.05 0.28
N PHE A 76 -3.40 4.23 -0.32
CA PHE A 76 -2.16 4.88 -0.73
C PHE A 76 -1.45 5.51 0.44
N THR A 77 -0.11 5.41 0.44
CA THR A 77 0.73 6.17 1.37
C THR A 77 1.59 7.11 0.56
N THR A 78 1.72 8.37 0.99
CA THR A 78 2.48 9.36 0.23
C THR A 78 2.96 10.50 1.12
N ALA A 79 4.11 11.09 0.74
CA ALA A 79 4.58 12.34 1.34
C ALA A 79 3.97 13.57 0.66
N TYR A 80 3.22 13.38 -0.43
CA TYR A 80 2.72 14.46 -1.27
C TYR A 80 1.20 14.53 -1.29
N THR A 81 0.64 15.63 -0.81
CA THR A 81 -0.81 15.83 -0.75
C THR A 81 -1.43 16.00 -2.14
N GLU A 82 -0.64 16.40 -3.12
CA GLU A 82 -1.12 16.62 -4.48
C GLU A 82 -1.66 15.35 -5.16
N TYR A 83 -1.26 14.19 -4.67
CA TYR A 83 -1.75 12.91 -5.21
C TYR A 83 -3.14 12.51 -4.71
N ALA A 84 -3.70 13.27 -3.76
CA ALA A 84 -5.02 12.95 -3.23
C ALA A 84 -6.10 12.89 -4.30
N LEU A 85 -6.06 13.80 -5.27
CA LEU A 85 -7.04 13.85 -6.35
C LEU A 85 -6.93 12.65 -7.28
N ASP A 86 -5.69 12.20 -7.53
CA ASP A 86 -5.44 11.08 -8.43
C ASP A 86 -5.96 9.76 -7.86
N SER A 87 -6.05 9.64 -6.54
CA SER A 87 -6.54 8.42 -5.91
C SER A 87 -8.00 8.11 -6.25
N TYR A 88 -8.78 9.09 -6.65
CA TYR A 88 -10.16 8.88 -7.09
C TYR A 88 -10.27 8.10 -8.39
N GLU A 89 -9.21 8.02 -9.17
CA GLU A 89 -9.21 7.30 -10.44
C GLU A 89 -9.05 5.79 -10.26
N VAL A 90 -8.67 5.31 -9.07
CA VAL A 90 -8.29 3.92 -8.83
C VAL A 90 -9.03 3.27 -7.65
N ASP A 91 -10.23 3.66 -7.34
CA ASP A 91 -11.05 3.05 -6.29
C ASP A 91 -10.31 2.79 -4.97
N ALA A 92 -9.41 3.68 -4.59
CA ALA A 92 -8.72 3.58 -3.31
C ALA A 92 -9.72 3.88 -2.19
N ILE A 93 -9.66 3.10 -1.09
CA ILE A 93 -10.53 3.36 0.06
C ILE A 93 -10.02 4.52 0.90
N ASP A 94 -8.73 4.83 0.79
CA ASP A 94 -8.15 5.94 1.54
C ASP A 94 -6.74 6.21 1.02
N TYR A 95 -6.13 7.28 1.53
CA TYR A 95 -4.71 7.47 1.40
C TYR A 95 -4.16 8.13 2.66
N LEU A 96 -2.91 7.87 2.97
CA LEU A 96 -2.26 8.32 4.18
C LEU A 96 -1.05 9.15 3.82
N ILE A 97 -0.88 10.31 4.48
CA ILE A 97 0.27 11.19 4.25
C ILE A 97 1.39 10.76 5.20
N LYS A 98 2.59 10.60 4.68
CA LYS A 98 3.78 10.26 5.46
C LYS A 98 4.28 11.48 6.24
N PRO A 99 4.78 11.30 7.47
CA PRO A 99 4.80 10.05 8.21
C PRO A 99 3.40 9.65 8.67
N VAL A 100 3.08 8.36 8.57
CA VAL A 100 1.75 7.86 8.96
C VAL A 100 1.65 7.79 10.48
N GLU A 101 0.63 8.43 11.03
CA GLU A 101 0.39 8.43 12.46
C GLU A 101 -0.63 7.36 12.85
N ALA A 102 -0.46 6.79 14.06
CA ALA A 102 -1.31 5.72 14.54
C ALA A 102 -2.79 6.09 14.58
N GLU A 103 -3.11 7.32 14.95
CA GLU A 103 -4.50 7.79 15.05
C GLU A 103 -5.17 7.93 13.69
N ARG A 104 -4.40 8.17 12.62
CA ARG A 104 -4.95 8.22 11.26
C ARG A 104 -5.06 6.82 10.66
N PHE A 105 -4.14 5.95 11.07
CA PHE A 105 -4.12 4.56 10.63
C PHE A 105 -5.36 3.80 11.11
#